data_0cdcce1db8f8b53b04a6d1aa9d3aef0d
#
_entry.id   0cdcce1db8f8b53b04a6d1aa9d3aef0d
#
_cell.length_a   1.000
_cell.length_b   1.000
_cell.length_c   1.000
_cell.angle_alpha   90.00
_cell.angle_beta   90.00
_cell.angle_gamma   90.00
#
_symmetry.space_group_name_H-M   'P 1'
#
loop_
_entity.id
_entity.type
_entity.pdbx_description
1 polymer ?
#
loop_
_entity_poly.entity_id
_entity_poly.type
_entity_poly.pdbx_seq_one_letter_code
_entity_poly.pdbx_strand_id
1 'polypeptide(L)'
;IAWEHVKANGGAGGIDGEDMEAFEEGLEGNLDRLHAELRDETYRPQPVRQVRIPKAGKPNEYRTLGIPTIYDRVCQQAVLNRLGPVFEPDLDEANFGYRRGRSTKDALSKVWKEIKSGREWIVDADLKDFFGSVDHEKLLTLVTRRIADGRILRLIQAMLKAGSYGQGRLFPTELGVPQGSVVSPLLSNILLTPFDREMRQRGY
;
A
#
# COMPACT_ATOMS: atom_id res chain seq x y z
N ILE A 1 2.30 10.03 -16.13
CA ILE A 1 2.39 10.35 -14.66
C ILE A 1 2.57 9.07 -13.82
N ALA A 2 1.67 8.05 -13.90
CA ALA A 2 1.82 6.84 -13.08
C ALA A 2 3.11 6.08 -13.42
N TRP A 3 3.41 5.89 -14.68
CA TRP A 3 4.67 5.29 -15.14
C TRP A 3 5.89 6.03 -14.61
N GLU A 4 5.93 7.35 -14.72
CA GLU A 4 7.06 8.17 -14.25
C GLU A 4 7.37 7.92 -12.76
N HIS A 5 6.33 7.79 -11.92
CA HIS A 5 6.52 7.47 -10.51
C HIS A 5 7.06 6.05 -10.32
N VAL A 6 6.54 5.08 -11.06
CA VAL A 6 7.01 3.68 -10.98
C VAL A 6 8.46 3.59 -11.45
N LYS A 7 8.81 4.24 -12.57
CA LYS A 7 10.17 4.29 -13.11
C LYS A 7 11.13 4.94 -12.12
N ALA A 8 10.75 6.07 -11.53
CA ALA A 8 11.59 6.77 -10.55
C ALA A 8 11.84 5.94 -9.27
N ASN A 9 10.87 5.11 -8.85
CA ASN A 9 11.02 4.22 -7.70
C ASN A 9 11.86 2.97 -8.02
N GLY A 10 11.99 2.58 -9.29
CA GLY A 10 12.76 1.44 -9.72
C GLY A 10 12.27 0.11 -9.13
N GLY A 11 13.19 -0.82 -8.99
CA GLY A 11 12.99 -2.10 -8.33
C GLY A 11 12.90 -3.29 -9.28
N ALA A 12 12.95 -4.48 -8.73
CA ALA A 12 12.99 -5.75 -9.48
C ALA A 12 11.64 -6.09 -10.14
N GLY A 13 11.66 -6.91 -11.18
CA GLY A 13 10.49 -7.45 -11.86
C GLY A 13 9.61 -8.32 -10.96
N GLY A 14 8.34 -8.47 -11.34
CA GLY A 14 7.35 -9.29 -10.64
C GLY A 14 7.50 -10.78 -10.90
N ILE A 15 6.37 -11.48 -10.91
CA ILE A 15 6.30 -12.93 -11.20
C ILE A 15 6.57 -13.24 -12.69
N ASP A 16 6.29 -12.28 -13.57
CA ASP A 16 6.54 -12.34 -15.02
C ASP A 16 8.01 -12.22 -15.39
N GLY A 17 8.85 -11.74 -14.45
CA GLY A 17 10.27 -11.52 -14.68
C GLY A 17 10.58 -10.30 -15.54
N GLU A 18 9.58 -9.54 -16.00
CA GLU A 18 9.77 -8.32 -16.78
C GLU A 18 10.46 -7.25 -15.92
N ASP A 19 11.55 -6.69 -16.42
CA ASP A 19 12.25 -5.58 -15.77
C ASP A 19 11.80 -4.21 -16.32
N MET A 20 12.37 -3.12 -15.74
CA MET A 20 11.98 -1.76 -16.12
C MET A 20 12.33 -1.40 -17.56
N GLU A 21 13.44 -1.94 -18.08
CA GLU A 21 13.93 -1.66 -19.44
C GLU A 21 13.00 -2.33 -20.46
N ALA A 22 12.70 -3.63 -20.26
CA ALA A 22 11.78 -4.38 -21.12
C ALA A 22 10.37 -3.76 -21.13
N PHE A 23 9.87 -3.32 -19.95
CA PHE A 23 8.58 -2.65 -19.88
C PHE A 23 8.58 -1.33 -20.65
N GLU A 24 9.67 -0.56 -20.57
CA GLU A 24 9.80 0.74 -21.24
C GLU A 24 9.89 0.59 -22.75
N GLU A 25 10.56 -0.46 -23.26
CA GLU A 25 10.58 -0.77 -24.72
C GLU A 25 9.18 -0.96 -25.30
N GLY A 26 8.25 -1.57 -24.51
CA GLY A 26 6.86 -1.79 -24.88
C GLY A 26 5.87 -0.78 -24.32
N LEU A 27 6.33 0.40 -23.84
CA LEU A 27 5.55 1.30 -23.00
C LEU A 27 4.20 1.70 -23.57
N GLU A 28 4.14 2.20 -24.79
CA GLU A 28 2.87 2.64 -25.41
C GLU A 28 1.86 1.51 -25.47
N GLY A 29 2.26 0.35 -25.98
CA GLY A 29 1.40 -0.83 -26.06
C GLY A 29 0.95 -1.33 -24.70
N ASN A 30 1.83 -1.30 -23.69
CA ASN A 30 1.50 -1.69 -22.32
C ASN A 30 0.49 -0.71 -21.67
N LEU A 31 0.64 0.58 -21.89
CA LEU A 31 -0.29 1.59 -21.37
C LEU A 31 -1.64 1.56 -22.09
N ASP A 32 -1.66 1.37 -23.41
CA ASP A 32 -2.90 1.24 -24.18
C ASP A 32 -3.68 -0.01 -23.77
N ARG A 33 -2.98 -1.13 -23.59
CA ARG A 33 -3.57 -2.37 -23.11
C ARG A 33 -4.18 -2.16 -21.71
N LEU A 34 -3.42 -1.59 -20.78
CA LEU A 34 -3.90 -1.30 -19.42
C LEU A 34 -5.13 -0.41 -19.44
N HIS A 35 -5.12 0.64 -20.26
CA HIS A 35 -6.26 1.54 -20.41
C HIS A 35 -7.50 0.81 -20.94
N ALA A 36 -7.34 -0.03 -21.97
CA ALA A 36 -8.43 -0.85 -22.52
C ALA A 36 -8.98 -1.84 -21.46
N GLU A 37 -8.10 -2.58 -20.80
CA GLU A 37 -8.49 -3.55 -19.77
C GLU A 37 -9.22 -2.90 -18.58
N LEU A 38 -8.79 -1.71 -18.14
CA LEU A 38 -9.46 -0.98 -17.05
C LEU A 38 -10.82 -0.44 -17.50
N ARG A 39 -10.93 0.06 -18.74
CA ARG A 39 -12.20 0.54 -19.31
C ARG A 39 -13.21 -0.59 -19.45
N ASP A 40 -12.76 -1.76 -19.93
CA ASP A 40 -13.60 -2.90 -20.24
C ASP A 40 -13.77 -3.85 -19.03
N GLU A 41 -13.21 -3.50 -17.86
CA GLU A 41 -13.23 -4.24 -16.60
C GLU A 41 -12.63 -5.66 -16.71
N THR A 42 -11.73 -5.85 -17.64
CA THR A 42 -11.04 -7.14 -17.90
C THR A 42 -9.68 -7.24 -17.21
N TYR A 43 -9.15 -6.14 -16.68
CA TYR A 43 -7.88 -6.16 -15.95
C TYR A 43 -7.90 -7.13 -14.77
N ARG A 44 -6.86 -7.95 -14.66
CA ARG A 44 -6.67 -8.90 -13.54
C ARG A 44 -5.24 -8.76 -13.02
N PRO A 45 -5.08 -8.31 -11.76
CA PRO A 45 -3.76 -8.21 -11.15
C PRO A 45 -3.14 -9.60 -10.99
N GLN A 46 -1.83 -9.67 -11.21
CA GLN A 46 -1.09 -10.90 -11.03
C GLN A 46 -0.67 -11.11 -9.57
N PRO A 47 -0.44 -12.36 -9.15
CA PRO A 47 0.12 -12.65 -7.83
C PRO A 47 1.46 -11.95 -7.62
N VAL A 48 1.69 -11.40 -6.42
CA VAL A 48 2.97 -10.79 -6.12
C VAL A 48 4.05 -11.85 -5.93
N ARG A 49 5.26 -11.61 -6.44
CA ARG A 49 6.41 -12.48 -6.23
C ARG A 49 6.96 -12.29 -4.83
N GLN A 50 6.99 -13.35 -4.01
CA GLN A 50 7.53 -13.32 -2.65
C GLN A 50 9.06 -13.32 -2.66
N VAL A 51 9.66 -12.38 -1.93
CA VAL A 51 11.10 -12.32 -1.65
C VAL A 51 11.31 -12.20 -0.14
N ARG A 52 12.21 -13.03 0.42
CA ARG A 52 12.60 -12.96 1.82
C ARG A 52 13.73 -11.95 2.00
N ILE A 53 13.52 -10.96 2.86
CA ILE A 53 14.53 -9.95 3.19
C ILE A 53 14.90 -10.12 4.67
N PRO A 54 16.20 -10.23 5.00
CA PRO A 54 16.64 -10.31 6.40
C PRO A 54 16.19 -9.07 7.19
N LYS A 55 15.75 -9.27 8.42
CA LYS A 55 15.45 -8.16 9.33
C LYS A 55 16.75 -7.58 9.89
N ALA A 56 16.86 -6.26 9.85
CA ALA A 56 18.03 -5.59 10.42
C ALA A 56 18.18 -5.90 11.91
N GLY A 57 19.40 -6.29 12.33
CA GLY A 57 19.72 -6.57 13.72
C GLY A 57 19.13 -7.87 14.30
N LYS A 58 18.46 -8.69 13.49
CA LYS A 58 17.87 -9.97 13.93
C LYS A 58 18.35 -11.12 13.06
N PRO A 59 19.43 -11.82 13.45
CA PRO A 59 19.94 -12.96 12.68
C PRO A 59 18.88 -14.05 12.57
N ASN A 60 18.71 -14.61 11.36
CA ASN A 60 17.74 -15.65 11.03
C ASN A 60 16.25 -15.24 11.03
N GLU A 61 15.91 -13.98 11.27
CA GLU A 61 14.56 -13.47 11.03
C GLU A 61 14.44 -12.81 9.65
N TYR A 62 13.35 -13.11 8.95
CA TYR A 62 13.06 -12.58 7.62
C TYR A 62 11.69 -11.89 7.60
N ARG A 63 11.57 -10.89 6.78
CA ARG A 63 10.28 -10.35 6.35
C ARG A 63 10.02 -10.76 4.92
N THR A 64 8.79 -11.07 4.58
CA THR A 64 8.38 -11.38 3.22
C THR A 64 7.94 -10.10 2.52
N LEU A 65 8.59 -9.76 1.41
CA LEU A 65 8.19 -8.67 0.53
C LEU A 65 7.47 -9.27 -0.68
N GLY A 66 6.31 -8.73 -1.03
CA GLY A 66 5.59 -9.06 -2.25
C GLY A 66 5.95 -8.06 -3.35
N ILE A 67 6.48 -8.53 -4.47
CA ILE A 67 6.87 -7.70 -5.60
C ILE A 67 5.82 -7.85 -6.71
N PRO A 68 4.95 -6.85 -6.96
CA PRO A 68 4.02 -6.86 -8.07
C PRO A 68 4.76 -6.76 -9.42
N THR A 69 4.13 -7.18 -10.50
CA THR A 69 4.62 -6.89 -11.86
C THR A 69 4.73 -5.38 -12.08
N ILE A 70 5.54 -4.94 -13.03
CA ILE A 70 5.63 -3.52 -13.35
C ILE A 70 4.30 -3.01 -13.88
N TYR A 71 3.62 -3.81 -14.67
CA TYR A 71 2.27 -3.55 -15.17
C TYR A 71 1.28 -3.27 -14.03
N ASP A 72 1.27 -4.12 -13.01
CA ASP A 72 0.42 -3.94 -11.83
C ASP A 72 0.83 -2.71 -11.00
N ARG A 73 2.13 -2.42 -10.89
CA ARG A 73 2.60 -1.20 -10.19
C ARG A 73 2.09 0.07 -10.88
N VAL A 74 2.08 0.09 -12.22
CA VAL A 74 1.52 1.24 -12.97
C VAL A 74 0.03 1.40 -12.70
N CYS A 75 -0.73 0.30 -12.71
CA CYS A 75 -2.14 0.31 -12.34
C CYS A 75 -2.36 0.79 -10.91
N GLN A 76 -1.64 0.23 -9.95
CA GLN A 76 -1.72 0.61 -8.54
C GLN A 76 -1.33 2.07 -8.31
N GLN A 77 -0.32 2.57 -9.02
CA GLN A 77 0.09 3.97 -8.95
C GLN A 77 -0.98 4.90 -9.54
N ALA A 78 -1.64 4.50 -10.62
CA ALA A 78 -2.76 5.25 -11.17
C ALA A 78 -3.93 5.34 -10.17
N VAL A 79 -4.24 4.24 -9.49
CA VAL A 79 -5.23 4.19 -8.40
C VAL A 79 -4.80 5.09 -7.25
N LEU A 80 -3.57 4.97 -6.78
CA LEU A 80 -3.02 5.81 -5.70
C LEU A 80 -3.10 7.31 -6.03
N ASN A 81 -2.75 7.69 -7.25
CA ASN A 81 -2.80 9.09 -7.70
C ASN A 81 -4.23 9.67 -7.67
N ARG A 82 -5.26 8.84 -7.83
CA ARG A 82 -6.67 9.25 -7.80
C ARG A 82 -7.27 9.18 -6.40
N LEU A 83 -6.95 8.16 -5.64
CA LEU A 83 -7.53 7.96 -4.31
C LEU A 83 -6.81 8.76 -3.22
N GLY A 84 -5.50 8.95 -3.33
CA GLY A 84 -4.71 9.70 -2.35
C GLY A 84 -5.34 11.06 -1.99
N PRO A 85 -5.60 11.94 -2.95
CA PRO A 85 -6.23 13.25 -2.67
C PRO A 85 -7.64 13.17 -2.06
N VAL A 86 -8.37 12.08 -2.31
CA VAL A 86 -9.73 11.87 -1.76
C VAL A 86 -9.67 11.54 -0.27
N PHE A 87 -8.69 10.72 0.14
CA PHE A 87 -8.56 10.26 1.53
C PHE A 87 -7.64 11.13 2.38
N GLU A 88 -6.70 11.88 1.78
CA GLU A 88 -5.75 12.74 2.51
C GLU A 88 -6.42 13.68 3.55
N PRO A 89 -7.57 14.33 3.26
CA PRO A 89 -8.26 15.15 4.25
C PRO A 89 -8.85 14.40 5.45
N ASP A 90 -9.03 13.09 5.32
CA ASP A 90 -9.60 12.25 6.38
C ASP A 90 -8.53 11.73 7.35
N LEU A 91 -7.27 11.72 6.92
CA LEU A 91 -6.17 11.17 7.71
C LEU A 91 -5.83 12.12 8.87
N ASP A 92 -5.60 11.54 10.03
CA ASP A 92 -5.27 12.29 11.23
C ASP A 92 -3.97 13.09 11.08
N GLU A 93 -3.88 14.23 11.75
CA GLU A 93 -2.67 15.06 11.74
C GLU A 93 -1.47 14.39 12.42
N ALA A 94 -1.71 13.43 13.33
CA ALA A 94 -0.67 12.64 13.97
C ALA A 94 -0.20 11.47 13.12
N ASN A 95 -0.87 11.18 12.00
CA ASN A 95 -0.44 10.17 11.05
C ASN A 95 0.67 10.75 10.14
N PHE A 96 1.88 10.23 10.25
CA PHE A 96 3.05 10.63 9.45
C PHE A 96 3.49 9.55 8.45
N GLY A 97 2.94 8.34 8.55
CA GLY A 97 3.33 7.21 7.72
C GLY A 97 2.86 7.34 6.26
N TYR A 98 3.78 7.19 5.31
CA TYR A 98 3.48 7.10 3.86
C TYR A 98 2.66 8.27 3.28
N ARG A 99 2.77 9.45 3.88
CA ARG A 99 2.06 10.65 3.43
C ARG A 99 3.00 11.63 2.75
N ARG A 100 2.56 12.18 1.64
CA ARG A 100 3.34 13.19 0.90
C ARG A 100 3.54 14.44 1.76
N GLY A 101 4.78 14.94 1.79
CA GLY A 101 5.12 16.14 2.56
C GLY A 101 5.22 15.92 4.07
N ARG A 102 5.19 14.67 4.54
CA ARG A 102 5.41 14.28 5.94
C ARG A 102 6.61 13.34 6.05
N SER A 103 7.35 13.47 7.12
CA SER A 103 8.59 12.72 7.34
C SER A 103 8.70 12.20 8.77
N THR A 104 9.60 11.26 8.99
CA THR A 104 9.97 10.79 10.33
C THR A 104 10.47 11.94 11.21
N LYS A 105 11.15 12.96 10.62
CA LYS A 105 11.59 14.13 11.35
C LYS A 105 10.42 14.95 11.89
N ASP A 106 9.34 15.07 11.12
CA ASP A 106 8.13 15.78 11.56
C ASP A 106 7.44 15.03 12.69
N ALA A 107 7.37 13.69 12.60
CA ALA A 107 6.84 12.86 13.68
C ALA A 107 7.65 13.03 14.97
N LEU A 108 8.97 12.93 14.90
CA LEU A 108 9.86 13.15 16.06
C LEU A 108 9.72 14.56 16.62
N SER A 109 9.60 15.58 15.77
CA SER A 109 9.39 16.96 16.20
C SER A 109 8.07 17.14 16.97
N LYS A 110 7.02 16.43 16.55
CA LYS A 110 5.74 16.43 17.28
C LYS A 110 5.88 15.76 18.64
N VAL A 111 6.46 14.57 18.70
CA VAL A 111 6.72 13.88 19.98
C VAL A 111 7.54 14.76 20.92
N TRP A 112 8.58 15.41 20.43
CA TRP A 112 9.41 16.31 21.22
C TRP A 112 8.63 17.50 21.78
N LYS A 113 7.70 18.08 21.02
CA LYS A 113 6.83 19.17 21.49
C LYS A 113 5.90 18.69 22.61
N GLU A 114 5.33 17.49 22.49
CA GLU A 114 4.47 16.91 23.52
C GLU A 114 5.23 16.67 24.83
N ILE A 115 6.45 16.13 24.76
CA ILE A 115 7.31 15.95 25.94
C ILE A 115 7.61 17.31 26.61
N LYS A 116 7.95 18.32 25.82
CA LYS A 116 8.21 19.69 26.37
C LYS A 116 6.98 20.35 26.97
N SER A 117 5.78 19.97 26.57
CA SER A 117 4.53 20.46 27.14
C SER A 117 4.19 19.84 28.50
N GLY A 118 5.03 18.93 29.01
CA GLY A 118 4.86 18.29 30.31
C GLY A 118 4.21 16.91 30.26
N ARG A 119 4.08 16.30 29.09
CA ARG A 119 3.65 14.91 28.98
C ARG A 119 4.83 13.98 29.31
N GLU A 120 4.73 13.26 30.43
CA GLU A 120 5.80 12.40 30.95
C GLU A 120 5.60 10.93 30.59
N TRP A 121 4.38 10.52 30.29
CA TRP A 121 4.05 9.14 29.97
C TRP A 121 3.98 8.92 28.46
N ILE A 122 4.71 7.91 28.00
CA ILE A 122 4.73 7.49 26.60
C ILE A 122 4.26 6.05 26.52
N VAL A 123 3.29 5.78 25.65
CA VAL A 123 2.89 4.42 25.28
C VAL A 123 3.48 4.13 23.91
N ASP A 124 4.41 3.18 23.85
CA ASP A 124 4.93 2.63 22.58
C ASP A 124 4.18 1.35 22.26
N ALA A 125 3.50 1.34 21.13
CA ALA A 125 2.69 0.21 20.68
C ALA A 125 3.00 -0.14 19.23
N ASP A 126 3.12 -1.43 18.94
CA ASP A 126 3.35 -1.96 17.60
C ASP A 126 2.30 -3.02 17.25
N LEU A 127 1.84 -3.00 16.01
CA LEU A 127 0.86 -3.95 15.51
C LEU A 127 1.58 -5.18 14.91
N LYS A 128 1.46 -6.31 15.58
CA LYS A 128 2.03 -7.57 15.09
C LYS A 128 1.40 -7.97 13.76
N ASP A 129 2.25 -8.15 12.74
CA ASP A 129 1.86 -8.58 11.39
C ASP A 129 0.68 -7.78 10.80
N PHE A 130 0.73 -6.45 10.96
CA PHE A 130 -0.36 -5.57 10.52
C PHE A 130 -0.76 -5.83 9.07
N PHE A 131 0.19 -5.81 8.13
CA PHE A 131 -0.10 -6.01 6.70
C PHE A 131 -0.69 -7.39 6.40
N GLY A 132 -0.28 -8.43 7.11
CA GLY A 132 -0.80 -9.80 6.94
C GLY A 132 -2.18 -10.01 7.57
N SER A 133 -2.60 -9.13 8.47
CA SER A 133 -3.85 -9.28 9.24
C SER A 133 -5.00 -8.35 8.77
N VAL A 134 -4.81 -7.57 7.72
CA VAL A 134 -5.83 -6.65 7.19
C VAL A 134 -7.05 -7.42 6.72
N ASP A 135 -8.19 -7.15 7.35
CA ASP A 135 -9.50 -7.68 6.94
C ASP A 135 -10.01 -6.89 5.71
N HIS A 136 -10.20 -7.60 4.59
CA HIS A 136 -10.60 -6.99 3.33
C HIS A 136 -11.99 -6.36 3.38
N GLU A 137 -12.95 -6.97 4.10
CA GLU A 137 -14.32 -6.45 4.20
C GLU A 137 -14.36 -5.16 5.02
N LYS A 138 -13.64 -5.13 6.15
CA LYS A 138 -13.51 -3.92 6.98
C LYS A 138 -12.85 -2.80 6.20
N LEU A 139 -11.76 -3.11 5.50
CA LEU A 139 -11.06 -2.13 4.67
C LEU A 139 -11.98 -1.57 3.58
N LEU A 140 -12.64 -2.44 2.81
CA LEU A 140 -13.56 -2.02 1.74
C LEU A 140 -14.73 -1.20 2.29
N THR A 141 -15.27 -1.56 3.47
CA THR A 141 -16.30 -0.76 4.15
C THR A 141 -15.83 0.67 4.44
N LEU A 142 -14.56 0.85 4.83
CA LEU A 142 -14.01 2.19 5.02
C LEU A 142 -13.79 2.93 3.70
N VAL A 143 -13.34 2.22 2.67
CA VAL A 143 -13.17 2.81 1.32
C VAL A 143 -14.51 3.28 0.75
N THR A 144 -15.60 2.52 0.93
CA THR A 144 -16.95 2.89 0.43
C THR A 144 -17.51 4.16 1.05
N ARG A 145 -16.98 4.63 2.17
CA ARG A 145 -17.39 5.91 2.76
C ARG A 145 -17.07 7.12 1.88
N ARG A 146 -16.11 6.99 0.99
CA ARG A 146 -15.63 8.04 0.08
C ARG A 146 -15.76 7.68 -1.39
N ILE A 147 -15.75 6.41 -1.72
CA ILE A 147 -15.75 5.91 -3.10
C ILE A 147 -17.04 5.13 -3.34
N ALA A 148 -17.90 5.68 -4.20
CA ALA A 148 -19.15 5.04 -4.60
C ALA A 148 -19.01 4.26 -5.94
N ASP A 149 -17.93 4.48 -6.71
CA ASP A 149 -17.72 3.80 -7.98
C ASP A 149 -17.41 2.31 -7.76
N GLY A 150 -18.37 1.45 -8.13
CA GLY A 150 -18.25 0.00 -8.00
C GLY A 150 -17.09 -0.60 -8.81
N ARG A 151 -16.67 0.03 -9.91
CA ARG A 151 -15.52 -0.43 -10.71
C ARG A 151 -14.22 -0.26 -9.93
N ILE A 152 -14.04 0.88 -9.29
CA ILE A 152 -12.88 1.14 -8.42
C ILE A 152 -12.86 0.19 -7.23
N LEU A 153 -14.02 -0.07 -6.59
CA LEU A 153 -14.11 -1.00 -5.47
C LEU A 153 -13.75 -2.44 -5.89
N ARG A 154 -14.25 -2.89 -7.05
CA ARG A 154 -13.89 -4.22 -7.60
C ARG A 154 -12.39 -4.31 -7.94
N LEU A 155 -11.83 -3.22 -8.48
CA LEU A 155 -10.39 -3.16 -8.79
C LEU A 155 -9.54 -3.29 -7.52
N ILE A 156 -9.86 -2.54 -6.46
CA ILE A 156 -9.18 -2.65 -5.16
C ILE A 156 -9.33 -4.06 -4.60
N GLN A 157 -10.53 -4.62 -4.64
CA GLN A 157 -10.77 -6.00 -4.19
C GLN A 157 -9.96 -7.03 -4.97
N ALA A 158 -9.85 -6.86 -6.30
CA ALA A 158 -9.02 -7.73 -7.13
C ALA A 158 -7.53 -7.63 -6.74
N MET A 159 -7.02 -6.42 -6.49
CA MET A 159 -5.64 -6.21 -6.02
C MET A 159 -5.39 -6.88 -4.66
N LEU A 160 -6.35 -6.82 -3.73
CA LEU A 160 -6.26 -7.47 -2.43
C LEU A 160 -6.24 -9.00 -2.54
N LYS A 161 -6.99 -9.55 -3.50
CA LYS A 161 -7.14 -11.00 -3.72
C LYS A 161 -6.16 -11.59 -4.73
N ALA A 162 -5.24 -10.80 -5.28
CA ALA A 162 -4.31 -11.25 -6.33
C ALA A 162 -3.44 -12.45 -5.93
N GLY A 163 -3.24 -12.66 -4.63
CA GLY A 163 -2.42 -13.76 -4.13
C GLY A 163 -0.93 -13.43 -4.16
N SER A 164 -0.14 -14.41 -3.77
CA SER A 164 1.31 -14.32 -3.81
C SER A 164 1.94 -15.63 -4.32
N TYR A 165 3.07 -15.53 -4.97
CA TYR A 165 3.82 -16.67 -5.48
C TYR A 165 5.20 -16.74 -4.82
N GLY A 166 5.51 -17.88 -4.24
CA GLY A 166 6.80 -18.13 -3.60
C GLY A 166 7.07 -19.61 -3.45
N GLN A 167 8.33 -20.00 -3.45
CA GLN A 167 8.74 -21.40 -3.28
C GLN A 167 8.06 -22.39 -4.26
N GLY A 168 7.81 -21.95 -5.50
CA GLY A 168 7.17 -22.76 -6.53
C GLY A 168 5.66 -22.94 -6.35
N ARG A 169 5.00 -22.19 -5.46
CA ARG A 169 3.57 -22.33 -5.13
C ARG A 169 2.86 -20.98 -5.16
N LEU A 170 1.59 -21.04 -5.53
CA LEU A 170 0.65 -19.92 -5.43
C LEU A 170 -0.07 -20.01 -4.07
N PHE A 171 -0.08 -18.88 -3.35
CA PHE A 171 -0.80 -18.71 -2.10
C PHE A 171 -1.95 -17.73 -2.32
N PRO A 172 -3.20 -18.14 -2.15
CA PRO A 172 -4.33 -17.23 -2.19
C PRO A 172 -4.26 -16.24 -1.03
N THR A 173 -4.80 -15.04 -1.22
CA THR A 173 -4.86 -14.01 -0.18
C THR A 173 -6.32 -13.82 0.24
N GLU A 174 -6.68 -14.29 1.42
CA GLU A 174 -8.00 -14.07 2.04
C GLU A 174 -7.97 -12.91 3.02
N LEU A 175 -6.81 -12.69 3.64
CA LEU A 175 -6.52 -11.60 4.56
C LEU A 175 -5.20 -10.94 4.17
N GLY A 176 -5.03 -9.70 4.59
CA GLY A 176 -3.78 -8.97 4.43
C GLY A 176 -3.69 -8.19 3.13
N VAL A 177 -2.72 -7.31 3.10
CA VAL A 177 -2.29 -6.55 1.92
C VAL A 177 -0.82 -6.85 1.64
N PRO A 178 -0.41 -6.99 0.37
CA PRO A 178 0.97 -7.32 0.06
C PRO A 178 1.93 -6.23 0.55
N GLN A 179 2.91 -6.61 1.38
CA GLN A 179 4.03 -5.72 1.71
C GLN A 179 4.86 -5.48 0.44
N GLY A 180 4.91 -4.24 -0.02
CA GLY A 180 5.60 -3.84 -1.26
C GLY A 180 4.67 -3.48 -2.42
N SER A 181 3.37 -3.63 -2.27
CA SER A 181 2.37 -3.09 -3.20
C SER A 181 2.30 -1.56 -3.07
N VAL A 182 2.18 -0.87 -4.21
CA VAL A 182 2.18 0.61 -4.27
C VAL A 182 0.99 1.22 -3.53
N VAL A 183 -0.16 0.56 -3.56
CA VAL A 183 -1.40 1.08 -2.95
C VAL A 183 -1.55 0.70 -1.46
N SER A 184 -0.82 -0.32 -0.98
CA SER A 184 -0.95 -0.85 0.39
C SER A 184 -0.75 0.21 1.48
N PRO A 185 0.20 1.15 1.37
CA PRO A 185 0.37 2.22 2.35
C PRO A 185 -0.87 3.10 2.52
N LEU A 186 -1.52 3.50 1.42
CA LEU A 186 -2.76 4.28 1.50
C LEU A 186 -3.89 3.47 2.15
N LEU A 187 -4.06 2.21 1.76
CA LEU A 187 -5.08 1.33 2.32
C LEU A 187 -4.86 1.11 3.82
N SER A 188 -3.61 1.00 4.25
CA SER A 188 -3.23 0.92 5.66
C SER A 188 -3.64 2.18 6.44
N ASN A 189 -3.37 3.35 5.90
CA ASN A 189 -3.76 4.62 6.51
C ASN A 189 -5.28 4.75 6.61
N ILE A 190 -6.02 4.33 5.58
CA ILE A 190 -7.49 4.31 5.63
C ILE A 190 -8.00 3.40 6.75
N LEU A 191 -7.41 2.20 6.88
CA LEU A 191 -7.81 1.23 7.91
C LEU A 191 -7.54 1.74 9.33
N LEU A 192 -6.42 2.44 9.54
CA LEU A 192 -6.03 2.95 10.86
C LEU A 192 -6.70 4.28 11.22
N THR A 193 -7.28 5.01 10.27
CA THR A 193 -7.94 6.30 10.53
C THR A 193 -8.98 6.26 11.67
N PRO A 194 -9.85 5.23 11.80
CA PRO A 194 -10.77 5.15 12.95
C PRO A 194 -10.05 5.02 14.29
N PHE A 195 -8.93 4.30 14.33
CA PHE A 195 -8.11 4.17 15.53
C PHE A 195 -7.47 5.52 15.90
N ASP A 196 -6.86 6.21 14.94
CA ASP A 196 -6.24 7.52 15.16
C ASP A 196 -7.27 8.52 15.72
N ARG A 197 -8.48 8.54 15.17
CA ARG A 197 -9.59 9.39 15.63
C ARG A 197 -10.03 9.05 17.04
N GLU A 198 -10.13 7.78 17.39
CA GLU A 198 -10.50 7.31 18.73
C GLU A 198 -9.43 7.74 19.76
N MET A 199 -8.14 7.57 19.43
CA MET A 199 -7.06 8.02 20.30
C MET A 199 -7.12 9.53 20.55
N ARG A 200 -7.33 10.31 19.50
CA ARG A 200 -7.50 11.77 19.63
C ARG A 200 -8.70 12.14 20.51
N GLN A 201 -9.85 11.47 20.35
CA GLN A 201 -11.04 11.73 21.18
C GLN A 201 -10.81 11.44 22.66
N ARG A 202 -9.95 10.47 22.96
CA ARG A 202 -9.54 10.13 24.34
C ARG A 202 -8.45 11.05 24.89
N GLY A 203 -7.93 11.97 24.09
CA GLY A 203 -6.91 12.93 24.53
C GLY A 203 -5.46 12.45 24.45
N TYR A 204 -5.22 11.38 23.66
CA TYR A 204 -3.88 10.86 23.38
C TYR A 204 -3.24 11.55 22.16
#